data_5b6eaf5cdbad2fb271cc64ff1b1189d7
#
_entry.id   5b6eaf5cdbad2fb271cc64ff1b1189d7
#
_cell.length_a   1.000
_cell.length_b   1.000
_cell.length_c   1.000
_cell.angle_alpha   90.00
_cell.angle_beta   90.00
_cell.angle_gamma   90.00
#
_symmetry.space_group_name_H-M   'P 1'
#
loop_
_entity.id
_entity.type
_entity.pdbx_description
1 polymer ?
#
loop_
_entity_poly.entity_id
_entity_poly.type
_entity_poly.pdbx_seq_one_letter_code
_entity_poly.pdbx_strand_id
1 'polypeptide(L)'
;IVKINSIKENKSPVDQNNIDKNISIETKTNIPFMDSISIKLNSKLSFENFVVGSSNQMPFAASKRMTQNQLSSYNPLYIHGNVGMGKTHLLNAIAIELKQKHPNLKTVFMSAERFMYQFIRAIRSKDTIKFKDQFRSLDVLIIDDIQFIGGKESTQEEFFYTFNDLINQGKQIIISSNKSPFELLDLDEKLKSRLGGGLVVDFLPTNFELRMNILNKKVNQIKLDIPYEVLEFLATQISNNIRELEGALNRICANYELTGREICVENSKELLSDLLNVNEKKISINFIQEQVASYFDLKLSDMTSSRRSISIARPRQMAMYLCKDMTSCSYPEIGKAFGGKDHTTVIHAVKKIVALSTQDLSLQNKLKSLKKLIIAS
;
A
#
# COMPACT_ATOMS: atom_id res chain seq x y z
N ILE A 1 -34.66 -78.15 -21.62
CA ILE A 1 -35.45 -78.41 -22.84
C ILE A 1 -35.34 -77.16 -23.71
N VAL A 2 -34.57 -77.32 -24.84
CA VAL A 2 -34.90 -76.97 -26.22
C VAL A 2 -34.93 -75.44 -26.50
N LYS A 3 -34.30 -74.90 -27.51
CA LYS A 3 -33.65 -75.30 -28.77
C LYS A 3 -32.71 -74.22 -29.29
N ILE A 4 -31.65 -74.63 -29.88
CA ILE A 4 -30.69 -73.91 -30.73
C ILE A 4 -31.44 -73.54 -32.04
N ASN A 5 -31.15 -72.34 -32.57
CA ASN A 5 -31.17 -72.10 -34.00
C ASN A 5 -30.13 -71.09 -34.40
N SER A 6 -29.19 -71.55 -35.17
CA SER A 6 -28.11 -70.91 -35.91
C SER A 6 -28.64 -70.14 -37.13
N ILE A 7 -28.17 -68.95 -37.40
CA ILE A 7 -28.15 -68.36 -38.77
C ILE A 7 -26.84 -67.58 -38.98
N LYS A 8 -26.04 -68.17 -39.81
CA LYS A 8 -25.04 -67.74 -40.82
C LYS A 8 -24.42 -66.32 -40.76
N GLU A 9 -23.11 -66.39 -40.74
CA GLU A 9 -22.14 -65.36 -41.13
C GLU A 9 -22.43 -64.78 -42.53
N ASN A 10 -22.28 -63.47 -42.66
CA ASN A 10 -21.85 -62.81 -43.89
C ASN A 10 -20.73 -61.83 -43.56
N LYS A 11 -19.49 -62.18 -43.96
CA LYS A 11 -18.33 -61.36 -43.96
C LYS A 11 -18.36 -60.40 -45.15
N SER A 12 -18.19 -59.11 -44.91
CA SER A 12 -17.72 -58.14 -45.88
C SER A 12 -16.64 -57.26 -45.21
N PRO A 13 -15.63 -56.77 -45.92
CA PRO A 13 -14.34 -56.44 -45.37
C PRO A 13 -14.34 -55.09 -44.67
N VAL A 14 -13.74 -55.09 -43.50
CA VAL A 14 -13.52 -53.90 -42.66
C VAL A 14 -12.36 -53.08 -43.23
N ASP A 15 -12.66 -51.88 -43.68
CA ASP A 15 -11.67 -50.82 -43.98
C ASP A 15 -10.86 -50.47 -42.75
N GLN A 16 -9.57 -50.78 -42.76
CA GLN A 16 -8.60 -50.53 -41.70
C GLN A 16 -8.00 -49.10 -41.76
N ASN A 17 -8.78 -48.03 -41.98
CA ASN A 17 -8.25 -46.67 -42.07
C ASN A 17 -9.02 -45.60 -41.33
N ASN A 18 -9.68 -45.92 -40.17
CA ASN A 18 -10.40 -44.91 -39.38
C ASN A 18 -10.32 -45.12 -37.87
N ILE A 19 -9.16 -45.50 -37.33
CA ILE A 19 -8.93 -45.52 -35.87
C ILE A 19 -7.61 -44.80 -35.59
N ASP A 20 -7.53 -43.50 -35.85
CA ASP A 20 -6.47 -42.64 -35.30
C ASP A 20 -6.79 -41.15 -35.46
N LYS A 21 -8.01 -40.75 -35.17
CA LYS A 21 -8.35 -39.31 -35.09
C LYS A 21 -9.39 -39.01 -34.02
N ASN A 22 -9.19 -39.41 -32.78
CA ASN A 22 -10.02 -38.95 -31.68
C ASN A 22 -9.31 -39.10 -30.32
N ILE A 23 -8.13 -38.50 -30.18
CA ILE A 23 -7.60 -38.14 -28.84
C ILE A 23 -6.71 -36.94 -29.07
N SER A 24 -7.20 -35.82 -28.63
CA SER A 24 -6.56 -34.56 -28.21
C SER A 24 -7.27 -33.32 -28.76
N ILE A 25 -8.53 -33.16 -28.34
CA ILE A 25 -9.04 -31.80 -28.20
C ILE A 25 -8.65 -31.36 -26.78
N GLU A 26 -7.36 -31.05 -26.57
CA GLU A 26 -7.01 -30.02 -25.64
C GLU A 26 -7.64 -28.73 -26.18
N THR A 27 -8.80 -28.39 -25.69
CA THR A 27 -9.31 -27.02 -25.73
C THR A 27 -8.32 -26.16 -24.96
N LYS A 28 -7.24 -25.73 -25.63
CA LYS A 28 -6.53 -24.52 -25.29
C LYS A 28 -7.57 -23.42 -25.38
N THR A 29 -8.26 -23.15 -24.27
CA THR A 29 -8.99 -21.90 -24.08
C THR A 29 -7.95 -20.80 -24.34
N ASN A 30 -8.04 -20.16 -25.49
CA ASN A 30 -7.31 -18.95 -25.83
C ASN A 30 -7.83 -17.86 -24.87
N ILE A 31 -7.38 -17.89 -23.62
CA ILE A 31 -7.58 -16.78 -22.70
C ILE A 31 -6.82 -15.62 -23.34
N PRO A 32 -7.49 -14.52 -23.72
CA PRO A 32 -6.82 -13.36 -24.29
C PRO A 32 -5.64 -12.99 -23.40
N PHE A 33 -4.49 -12.64 -23.98
CA PHE A 33 -3.27 -12.27 -23.23
C PHE A 33 -3.59 -11.32 -22.07
N MET A 34 -4.44 -10.32 -22.29
CA MET A 34 -4.84 -9.35 -21.29
C MET A 34 -5.50 -9.96 -20.07
N ASP A 35 -6.39 -10.95 -20.24
CA ASP A 35 -7.02 -11.64 -19.11
C ASP A 35 -6.03 -12.55 -18.36
N SER A 36 -5.00 -13.04 -19.05
CA SER A 36 -3.97 -13.87 -18.42
C SER A 36 -2.99 -13.10 -17.54
N ILE A 37 -2.72 -11.82 -17.85
CA ILE A 37 -1.78 -10.96 -17.12
C ILE A 37 -2.45 -9.95 -16.20
N SER A 38 -3.71 -9.58 -16.45
CA SER A 38 -4.45 -8.66 -15.59
C SER A 38 -4.80 -9.30 -14.25
N ILE A 39 -4.88 -8.48 -13.21
CA ILE A 39 -5.45 -8.88 -11.92
C ILE A 39 -6.95 -9.07 -12.11
N LYS A 40 -7.51 -10.14 -11.52
CA LYS A 40 -8.96 -10.32 -11.47
C LYS A 40 -9.60 -9.17 -10.71
N LEU A 41 -10.51 -8.45 -11.37
CA LEU A 41 -11.18 -7.31 -10.77
C LEU A 41 -12.11 -7.75 -9.63
N ASN A 42 -12.04 -7.02 -8.53
CA ASN A 42 -12.91 -7.24 -7.37
C ASN A 42 -14.09 -6.26 -7.43
N SER A 43 -15.30 -6.76 -7.65
CA SER A 43 -16.52 -5.94 -7.75
C SER A 43 -16.82 -5.13 -6.47
N LYS A 44 -16.30 -5.56 -5.31
CA LYS A 44 -16.44 -4.81 -4.05
C LYS A 44 -15.60 -3.52 -4.04
N LEU A 45 -14.55 -3.45 -4.85
CA LEU A 45 -13.65 -2.29 -4.95
C LEU A 45 -14.07 -1.38 -6.12
N SER A 46 -15.32 -0.94 -6.13
CA SER A 46 -15.88 0.01 -7.11
C SER A 46 -15.86 1.44 -6.57
N PHE A 47 -16.09 2.43 -7.44
CA PHE A 47 -16.26 3.83 -7.02
C PHE A 47 -17.45 4.04 -6.09
N GLU A 48 -18.53 3.27 -6.25
CA GLU A 48 -19.72 3.32 -5.40
C GLU A 48 -19.40 2.90 -3.97
N ASN A 49 -18.49 1.94 -3.82
CA ASN A 49 -18.06 1.44 -2.52
C ASN A 49 -16.96 2.27 -1.88
N PHE A 50 -16.32 3.17 -2.61
CA PHE A 50 -15.32 4.06 -2.08
C PHE A 50 -15.98 5.16 -1.23
N VAL A 51 -15.44 5.42 -0.03
CA VAL A 51 -15.90 6.50 0.86
C VAL A 51 -15.02 7.73 0.65
N VAL A 52 -15.65 8.82 0.25
CA VAL A 52 -14.94 10.09 -0.03
C VAL A 52 -14.98 10.98 1.20
N GLY A 53 -13.85 11.58 1.53
CA GLY A 53 -13.70 12.62 2.53
C GLY A 53 -12.63 13.63 2.11
N SER A 54 -12.37 14.65 2.94
CA SER A 54 -11.41 15.71 2.61
C SER A 54 -10.00 15.18 2.30
N SER A 55 -9.56 14.11 2.94
CA SER A 55 -8.22 13.54 2.80
C SER A 55 -8.00 12.71 1.53
N ASN A 56 -9.06 12.27 0.84
CA ASN A 56 -8.97 11.45 -0.36
C ASN A 56 -9.81 11.97 -1.54
N GLN A 57 -10.36 13.18 -1.42
CA GLN A 57 -11.20 13.80 -2.44
C GLN A 57 -10.43 14.00 -3.76
N MET A 58 -9.18 14.47 -3.69
CA MET A 58 -8.37 14.74 -4.88
C MET A 58 -8.00 13.46 -5.64
N PRO A 59 -7.46 12.40 -4.99
CA PRO A 59 -7.26 11.10 -5.64
C PRO A 59 -8.53 10.50 -6.24
N PHE A 60 -9.67 10.62 -5.54
CA PHE A 60 -10.96 10.15 -6.05
C PHE A 60 -11.38 10.91 -7.30
N ALA A 61 -11.36 12.25 -7.28
CA ALA A 61 -11.75 13.09 -8.42
C ALA A 61 -10.85 12.85 -9.63
N ALA A 62 -9.52 12.76 -9.43
CA ALA A 62 -8.56 12.43 -10.48
C ALA A 62 -8.87 11.05 -11.08
N SER A 63 -9.10 10.04 -10.24
CA SER A 63 -9.44 8.68 -10.67
C SER A 63 -10.75 8.63 -11.49
N LYS A 64 -11.77 9.35 -11.05
CA LYS A 64 -13.06 9.45 -11.75
C LYS A 64 -12.91 10.14 -13.12
N ARG A 65 -12.04 11.15 -13.19
CA ARG A 65 -11.75 11.85 -14.44
C ARG A 65 -11.13 10.93 -15.50
N MET A 66 -10.29 9.95 -15.09
CA MET A 66 -9.68 8.98 -16.02
C MET A 66 -10.71 8.11 -16.75
N THR A 67 -11.92 7.96 -16.21
CA THR A 67 -12.97 7.10 -16.77
C THR A 67 -14.02 7.85 -17.59
N GLN A 68 -13.97 9.20 -17.60
CA GLN A 68 -15.01 10.03 -18.24
C GLN A 68 -14.70 10.41 -19.68
N ASN A 69 -13.43 10.60 -20.04
CA ASN A 69 -13.02 11.01 -21.38
C ASN A 69 -11.98 10.05 -21.94
N GLN A 70 -12.05 9.78 -23.25
CA GLN A 70 -10.98 9.11 -23.97
C GLN A 70 -9.74 9.99 -23.88
N LEU A 71 -8.72 9.52 -23.15
CA LEU A 71 -7.40 10.13 -23.00
C LEU A 71 -7.43 11.49 -22.26
N SER A 72 -7.26 11.40 -20.96
CA SER A 72 -7.10 12.54 -20.07
C SER A 72 -5.84 13.35 -20.40
N SER A 73 -5.94 14.70 -20.26
CA SER A 73 -4.77 15.59 -20.36
C SER A 73 -3.69 15.32 -19.30
N TYR A 74 -3.99 14.49 -18.31
CA TYR A 74 -3.11 14.16 -17.20
C TYR A 74 -2.55 12.75 -17.37
N ASN A 75 -1.35 12.64 -17.92
CA ASN A 75 -0.72 11.36 -18.21
C ASN A 75 0.79 11.41 -17.91
N PRO A 76 1.30 10.58 -16.99
CA PRO A 76 0.57 9.59 -16.20
C PRO A 76 -0.30 10.20 -15.08
N LEU A 77 -1.29 9.44 -14.58
CA LEU A 77 -1.86 9.67 -13.25
C LEU A 77 -1.05 8.86 -12.23
N TYR A 78 -0.44 9.56 -11.28
CA TYR A 78 0.33 8.94 -10.21
C TYR A 78 -0.33 9.18 -8.86
N ILE A 79 -0.77 8.09 -8.20
CA ILE A 79 -1.48 8.14 -6.92
C ILE A 79 -0.56 7.60 -5.83
N HIS A 80 -0.25 8.41 -4.82
CA HIS A 80 0.59 7.94 -3.72
C HIS A 80 -0.02 8.18 -2.34
N GLY A 81 0.55 7.53 -1.34
CA GLY A 81 0.13 7.64 0.05
C GLY A 81 0.43 6.37 0.84
N ASN A 82 0.30 6.42 2.15
CA ASN A 82 0.63 5.33 3.04
C ASN A 82 -0.11 4.03 2.69
N VAL A 83 0.40 2.90 3.20
CA VAL A 83 -0.22 1.58 3.03
C VAL A 83 -1.62 1.58 3.65
N GLY A 84 -2.58 0.92 2.99
CA GLY A 84 -3.94 0.76 3.51
C GLY A 84 -4.87 1.96 3.32
N MET A 85 -4.48 3.01 2.58
CA MET A 85 -5.30 4.21 2.36
C MET A 85 -6.36 4.09 1.26
N GLY A 86 -6.36 3.00 0.49
CA GLY A 86 -7.33 2.79 -0.59
C GLY A 86 -6.82 3.00 -2.01
N LYS A 87 -5.49 3.09 -2.23
CA LYS A 87 -4.90 3.23 -3.58
C LYS A 87 -5.34 2.12 -4.52
N THR A 88 -5.12 0.86 -4.16
CA THR A 88 -5.56 -0.32 -4.92
C THR A 88 -7.06 -0.32 -5.18
N HIS A 89 -7.87 0.19 -4.23
CA HIS A 89 -9.32 0.34 -4.42
C HIS A 89 -9.63 1.28 -5.59
N LEU A 90 -9.01 2.46 -5.63
CA LEU A 90 -9.22 3.40 -6.75
C LEU A 90 -8.73 2.84 -8.07
N LEU A 91 -7.56 2.17 -8.12
CA LEU A 91 -7.07 1.54 -9.34
C LEU A 91 -8.02 0.46 -9.86
N ASN A 92 -8.53 -0.38 -8.96
CA ASN A 92 -9.52 -1.40 -9.32
C ASN A 92 -10.84 -0.77 -9.78
N ALA A 93 -11.30 0.30 -9.12
CA ALA A 93 -12.50 1.04 -9.51
C ALA A 93 -12.38 1.66 -10.91
N ILE A 94 -11.22 2.24 -11.23
CA ILE A 94 -10.92 2.74 -12.58
C ILE A 94 -11.02 1.60 -13.60
N ALA A 95 -10.36 0.45 -13.32
CA ALA A 95 -10.36 -0.68 -14.23
C ALA A 95 -11.76 -1.26 -14.47
N ILE A 96 -12.61 -1.36 -13.42
CA ILE A 96 -14.00 -1.77 -13.54
C ILE A 96 -14.79 -0.81 -14.44
N GLU A 97 -14.72 0.49 -14.14
CA GLU A 97 -15.50 1.50 -14.85
C GLU A 97 -15.05 1.65 -16.32
N LEU A 98 -13.74 1.56 -16.61
CA LEU A 98 -13.23 1.52 -17.98
C LEU A 98 -13.75 0.30 -18.74
N LYS A 99 -13.74 -0.88 -18.13
CA LYS A 99 -14.27 -2.10 -18.77
C LYS A 99 -15.76 -2.01 -19.05
N GLN A 100 -16.51 -1.32 -18.20
CA GLN A 100 -17.97 -1.14 -18.38
C GLN A 100 -18.30 -0.07 -19.45
N LYS A 101 -17.63 1.10 -19.39
CA LYS A 101 -17.93 2.22 -20.29
C LYS A 101 -17.24 2.12 -21.65
N HIS A 102 -16.07 1.50 -21.68
CA HIS A 102 -15.22 1.41 -22.86
C HIS A 102 -14.69 -0.02 -23.06
N PRO A 103 -15.58 -1.01 -23.35
CA PRO A 103 -15.20 -2.42 -23.43
C PRO A 103 -14.19 -2.73 -24.55
N ASN A 104 -14.07 -1.84 -25.53
CA ASN A 104 -13.11 -1.97 -26.64
C ASN A 104 -11.69 -1.54 -26.28
N LEU A 105 -11.49 -0.82 -25.16
CA LEU A 105 -10.16 -0.41 -24.73
C LEU A 105 -9.38 -1.59 -24.16
N LYS A 106 -8.19 -1.78 -24.66
CA LYS A 106 -7.24 -2.79 -24.16
C LYS A 106 -6.64 -2.32 -22.84
N THR A 107 -7.33 -2.61 -21.75
CA THR A 107 -6.95 -2.21 -20.39
C THR A 107 -6.33 -3.37 -19.64
N VAL A 108 -5.14 -3.16 -19.05
CA VAL A 108 -4.46 -4.10 -18.16
C VAL A 108 -4.27 -3.46 -16.80
N PHE A 109 -4.69 -4.18 -15.74
CA PHE A 109 -4.43 -3.85 -14.35
C PHE A 109 -3.57 -4.92 -13.71
N MET A 110 -2.38 -4.54 -13.21
CA MET A 110 -1.44 -5.47 -12.58
C MET A 110 -0.61 -4.80 -11.49
N SER A 111 0.03 -5.60 -10.64
CA SER A 111 1.08 -5.08 -9.74
C SER A 111 2.42 -4.95 -10.47
N ALA A 112 3.29 -4.09 -9.97
CA ALA A 112 4.65 -3.95 -10.48
C ALA A 112 5.46 -5.25 -10.37
N GLU A 113 5.22 -6.07 -9.33
CA GLU A 113 5.81 -7.42 -9.21
C GLU A 113 5.38 -8.35 -10.33
N ARG A 114 4.09 -8.28 -10.72
CA ARG A 114 3.57 -9.11 -11.82
C ARG A 114 4.16 -8.67 -13.16
N PHE A 115 4.34 -7.37 -13.39
CA PHE A 115 5.05 -6.85 -14.55
C PHE A 115 6.48 -7.42 -14.61
N MET A 116 7.23 -7.31 -13.50
CA MET A 116 8.58 -7.87 -13.39
C MET A 116 8.60 -9.37 -13.67
N TYR A 117 7.66 -10.14 -13.10
CA TYR A 117 7.58 -11.58 -13.34
C TYR A 117 7.34 -11.91 -14.81
N GLN A 118 6.45 -11.21 -15.51
CA GLN A 118 6.19 -11.41 -16.93
C GLN A 118 7.41 -11.07 -17.78
N PHE A 119 8.12 -10.00 -17.45
CA PHE A 119 9.36 -9.63 -18.13
C PHE A 119 10.46 -10.68 -17.93
N ILE A 120 10.70 -11.15 -16.70
CA ILE A 120 11.68 -12.22 -16.42
C ILE A 120 11.30 -13.51 -17.18
N ARG A 121 10.03 -13.85 -17.23
CA ARG A 121 9.53 -14.99 -17.99
C ARG A 121 9.82 -14.84 -19.48
N ALA A 122 9.58 -13.67 -20.06
CA ALA A 122 9.88 -13.38 -21.47
C ALA A 122 11.38 -13.50 -21.79
N ILE A 123 12.25 -13.04 -20.88
CA ILE A 123 13.71 -13.23 -21.02
C ILE A 123 14.06 -14.73 -21.05
N ARG A 124 13.55 -15.50 -20.09
CA ARG A 124 13.84 -16.95 -19.98
C ARG A 124 13.34 -17.75 -21.18
N SER A 125 12.18 -17.37 -21.72
CA SER A 125 11.60 -18.01 -22.91
C SER A 125 12.17 -17.46 -24.23
N LYS A 126 13.07 -16.48 -24.19
CA LYS A 126 13.62 -15.76 -25.37
C LYS A 126 12.54 -15.09 -26.24
N ASP A 127 11.42 -14.69 -25.64
CA ASP A 127 10.24 -14.12 -26.33
C ASP A 127 9.98 -12.66 -25.88
N THR A 128 11.07 -11.89 -25.75
CA THR A 128 11.00 -10.48 -25.30
C THR A 128 10.33 -9.59 -26.33
N ILE A 129 10.41 -9.90 -27.63
CA ILE A 129 9.75 -9.13 -28.69
C ILE A 129 8.23 -9.18 -28.49
N LYS A 130 7.69 -10.38 -28.32
CA LYS A 130 6.26 -10.59 -28.11
C LYS A 130 5.76 -9.90 -26.82
N PHE A 131 6.56 -9.95 -25.74
CA PHE A 131 6.26 -9.20 -24.53
C PHE A 131 6.11 -7.69 -24.82
N LYS A 132 7.09 -7.11 -25.52
CA LYS A 132 7.08 -5.69 -25.89
C LYS A 132 5.86 -5.32 -26.74
N ASP A 133 5.59 -6.09 -27.79
CA ASP A 133 4.46 -5.85 -28.69
C ASP A 133 3.12 -5.94 -27.95
N GLN A 134 2.99 -6.88 -27.03
CA GLN A 134 1.79 -7.05 -26.20
C GLN A 134 1.55 -5.86 -25.29
N PHE A 135 2.57 -5.38 -24.58
CA PHE A 135 2.42 -4.20 -23.71
C PHE A 135 2.23 -2.90 -24.49
N ARG A 136 2.90 -2.72 -25.62
CA ARG A 136 2.76 -1.56 -26.50
C ARG A 136 1.39 -1.49 -27.19
N SER A 137 0.70 -2.62 -27.30
CA SER A 137 -0.65 -2.67 -27.90
C SER A 137 -1.77 -2.23 -26.95
N LEU A 138 -1.45 -1.92 -25.69
CA LEU A 138 -2.44 -1.52 -24.68
C LEU A 138 -2.93 -0.08 -24.91
N ASP A 139 -4.18 0.18 -24.56
CA ASP A 139 -4.75 1.52 -24.53
C ASP A 139 -4.64 2.15 -23.13
N VAL A 140 -4.75 1.30 -22.09
CA VAL A 140 -4.62 1.73 -20.68
C VAL A 140 -3.78 0.73 -19.91
N LEU A 141 -2.72 1.21 -19.26
CA LEU A 141 -1.88 0.43 -18.35
C LEU A 141 -2.04 0.96 -16.92
N ILE A 142 -2.51 0.09 -16.03
CA ILE A 142 -2.69 0.39 -14.60
C ILE A 142 -1.70 -0.47 -13.80
N ILE A 143 -0.77 0.19 -13.09
CA ILE A 143 0.26 -0.47 -12.28
C ILE A 143 0.08 -0.12 -10.82
N ASP A 144 -0.12 -1.14 -10.00
CA ASP A 144 -0.16 -1.00 -8.54
C ASP A 144 1.22 -1.21 -7.92
N ASP A 145 1.54 -0.37 -6.94
CA ASP A 145 2.73 -0.47 -6.09
C ASP A 145 4.05 -0.47 -6.88
N ILE A 146 4.31 0.58 -7.67
CA ILE A 146 5.50 0.72 -8.53
C ILE A 146 6.83 0.61 -7.77
N GLN A 147 6.86 0.88 -6.46
CA GLN A 147 8.07 0.77 -5.64
C GLN A 147 8.69 -0.62 -5.65
N PHE A 148 7.95 -1.68 -5.99
CA PHE A 148 8.48 -3.04 -6.01
C PHE A 148 9.45 -3.33 -7.16
N ILE A 149 9.54 -2.47 -8.19
CA ILE A 149 10.62 -2.56 -9.19
C ILE A 149 11.91 -1.86 -8.72
N GLY A 150 11.88 -1.20 -7.56
CA GLY A 150 13.06 -0.56 -6.97
C GLY A 150 14.25 -1.51 -6.84
N GLY A 151 15.45 -1.05 -7.19
CA GLY A 151 16.67 -1.86 -7.19
C GLY A 151 16.73 -2.97 -8.25
N LYS A 152 15.80 -3.02 -9.22
CA LYS A 152 15.75 -4.01 -10.31
C LYS A 152 16.05 -3.34 -11.64
N GLU A 153 17.31 -3.01 -11.90
CA GLU A 153 17.76 -2.20 -13.03
C GLU A 153 17.16 -2.62 -14.37
N SER A 154 17.30 -3.89 -14.77
CA SER A 154 16.77 -4.37 -16.05
C SER A 154 15.24 -4.24 -16.16
N THR A 155 14.52 -4.40 -15.04
CA THR A 155 13.06 -4.22 -15.00
C THR A 155 12.67 -2.76 -15.10
N GLN A 156 13.41 -1.88 -14.41
CA GLN A 156 13.19 -0.43 -14.49
C GLN A 156 13.44 0.09 -15.91
N GLU A 157 14.50 -0.39 -16.55
CA GLU A 157 14.82 -0.03 -17.93
C GLU A 157 13.73 -0.47 -18.91
N GLU A 158 13.26 -1.72 -18.83
CA GLU A 158 12.16 -2.19 -19.69
C GLU A 158 10.85 -1.46 -19.40
N PHE A 159 10.56 -1.20 -18.12
CA PHE A 159 9.39 -0.41 -17.75
C PHE A 159 9.47 1.02 -18.30
N PHE A 160 10.64 1.64 -18.26
CA PHE A 160 10.88 2.97 -18.82
C PHE A 160 10.63 3.03 -20.34
N TYR A 161 11.08 2.02 -21.09
CA TYR A 161 10.81 1.95 -22.54
C TYR A 161 9.33 1.72 -22.81
N THR A 162 8.69 0.78 -22.12
CA THR A 162 7.25 0.52 -22.24
C THR A 162 6.43 1.77 -21.92
N PHE A 163 6.79 2.48 -20.84
CA PHE A 163 6.17 3.72 -20.42
C PHE A 163 6.26 4.81 -21.51
N ASN A 164 7.47 5.04 -22.04
CA ASN A 164 7.67 6.06 -23.08
C ASN A 164 6.91 5.72 -24.37
N ASP A 165 6.91 4.47 -24.78
CA ASP A 165 6.20 4.04 -25.98
C ASP A 165 4.69 4.27 -25.86
N LEU A 166 4.10 3.95 -24.69
CA LEU A 166 2.69 4.20 -24.42
C LEU A 166 2.36 5.71 -24.41
N ILE A 167 3.16 6.52 -23.70
CA ILE A 167 2.97 7.97 -23.66
C ILE A 167 3.06 8.59 -25.06
N ASN A 168 4.07 8.20 -25.85
CA ASN A 168 4.27 8.71 -27.22
C ASN A 168 3.12 8.35 -28.17
N GLN A 169 2.44 7.22 -27.92
CA GLN A 169 1.24 6.79 -28.65
C GLN A 169 -0.05 7.39 -28.09
N GLY A 170 0.03 8.27 -27.08
CA GLY A 170 -1.14 8.87 -26.43
C GLY A 170 -1.96 7.89 -25.59
N LYS A 171 -1.36 6.75 -25.16
CA LYS A 171 -2.01 5.75 -24.32
C LYS A 171 -1.97 6.17 -22.85
N GLN A 172 -2.98 5.78 -22.08
CA GLN A 172 -3.12 6.20 -20.68
C GLN A 172 -2.32 5.29 -19.74
N ILE A 173 -1.59 5.92 -18.79
CA ILE A 173 -0.88 5.22 -17.73
C ILE A 173 -1.37 5.70 -16.36
N ILE A 174 -1.66 4.76 -15.46
CA ILE A 174 -2.12 5.03 -14.10
C ILE A 174 -1.27 4.20 -13.16
N ILE A 175 -0.70 4.84 -12.15
CA ILE A 175 0.29 4.20 -11.27
C ILE A 175 -0.02 4.52 -9.82
N SER A 176 0.15 3.53 -8.93
CA SER A 176 0.16 3.76 -7.50
C SER A 176 1.52 3.54 -6.87
N SER A 177 1.73 4.18 -5.73
CA SER A 177 2.91 4.00 -4.88
C SER A 177 2.64 4.32 -3.42
N ASN A 178 3.57 3.92 -2.55
CA ASN A 178 3.54 4.32 -1.15
C ASN A 178 4.19 5.68 -0.88
N LYS A 179 4.96 6.23 -1.85
CA LYS A 179 5.68 7.50 -1.75
C LYS A 179 5.54 8.30 -3.04
N SER A 180 5.85 9.60 -2.99
CA SER A 180 5.95 10.42 -4.20
C SER A 180 7.08 9.92 -5.12
N PRO A 181 7.05 10.21 -6.42
CA PRO A 181 8.09 9.75 -7.36
C PRO A 181 9.51 10.11 -6.90
N PHE A 182 9.69 11.32 -6.36
CA PHE A 182 11.00 11.83 -5.96
C PHE A 182 11.51 11.26 -4.62
N GLU A 183 10.64 10.64 -3.82
CA GLU A 183 11.00 9.98 -2.55
C GLU A 183 11.36 8.50 -2.71
N LEU A 184 11.22 7.94 -3.91
CA LEU A 184 11.57 6.54 -4.20
C LEU A 184 13.07 6.43 -4.47
N LEU A 185 13.86 6.16 -3.44
CA LEU A 185 15.33 6.17 -3.51
C LEU A 185 15.88 5.12 -4.50
N ASP A 186 15.25 3.96 -4.60
CA ASP A 186 15.71 2.82 -5.39
C ASP A 186 15.24 2.84 -6.85
N LEU A 187 14.63 3.92 -7.32
CA LEU A 187 14.25 4.12 -8.71
C LEU A 187 15.24 5.03 -9.45
N ASP A 188 15.44 4.73 -10.74
CA ASP A 188 16.24 5.55 -11.65
C ASP A 188 15.67 6.96 -11.79
N GLU A 189 16.54 7.98 -11.84
CA GLU A 189 16.15 9.40 -11.92
C GLU A 189 15.35 9.72 -13.18
N LYS A 190 15.64 9.05 -14.32
CA LYS A 190 14.87 9.23 -15.56
C LYS A 190 13.43 8.75 -15.39
N LEU A 191 13.25 7.60 -14.69
CA LEU A 191 11.93 7.06 -14.41
C LEU A 191 11.17 7.96 -13.44
N LYS A 192 11.80 8.43 -12.35
CA LYS A 192 11.20 9.39 -11.40
C LYS A 192 10.69 10.64 -12.10
N SER A 193 11.51 11.22 -12.99
CA SER A 193 11.15 12.40 -13.77
C SER A 193 9.92 12.14 -14.64
N ARG A 194 9.84 10.97 -15.30
CA ARG A 194 8.69 10.59 -16.12
C ARG A 194 7.43 10.36 -15.30
N LEU A 195 7.55 9.70 -14.15
CA LEU A 195 6.43 9.47 -13.22
C LEU A 195 5.89 10.78 -12.66
N GLY A 196 6.77 11.75 -12.38
CA GLY A 196 6.39 13.10 -11.91
C GLY A 196 5.90 14.04 -12.99
N GLY A 197 6.04 13.70 -14.28
CA GLY A 197 5.69 14.57 -15.40
C GLY A 197 4.19 14.71 -15.70
N GLY A 198 3.34 13.90 -15.04
CA GLY A 198 1.89 13.93 -15.18
C GLY A 198 1.19 14.55 -13.96
N LEU A 199 0.00 14.05 -13.65
CA LEU A 199 -0.73 14.45 -12.44
C LEU A 199 -0.33 13.53 -11.27
N VAL A 200 0.33 14.11 -10.28
CA VAL A 200 0.67 13.44 -9.01
C VAL A 200 -0.34 13.86 -7.95
N VAL A 201 -1.02 12.89 -7.35
CA VAL A 201 -2.02 13.12 -6.28
C VAL A 201 -1.70 12.26 -5.07
N ASP A 202 -1.91 12.81 -3.88
CA ASP A 202 -1.62 12.16 -2.62
C ASP A 202 -2.86 11.85 -1.80
N PHE A 203 -2.79 10.75 -1.07
CA PHE A 203 -3.71 10.48 0.02
C PHE A 203 -3.18 11.15 1.30
N LEU A 204 -3.94 12.11 1.81
CA LEU A 204 -3.65 12.73 3.11
C LEU A 204 -4.05 11.78 4.26
N PRO A 205 -3.48 11.94 5.46
CA PRO A 205 -3.90 11.20 6.64
C PRO A 205 -5.41 11.31 6.85
N THR A 206 -6.05 10.18 7.19
CA THR A 206 -7.51 10.13 7.39
C THR A 206 -7.92 10.91 8.64
N ASN A 207 -8.95 11.73 8.52
CA ASN A 207 -9.59 12.36 9.67
C ASN A 207 -10.59 11.39 10.34
N PHE A 208 -11.01 11.72 11.56
CA PHE A 208 -11.95 10.90 12.33
C PHE A 208 -13.28 10.68 11.58
N GLU A 209 -13.82 11.71 10.97
CA GLU A 209 -15.09 11.68 10.23
C GLU A 209 -15.04 10.66 9.07
N LEU A 210 -13.96 10.68 8.26
CA LEU A 210 -13.81 9.71 7.16
C LEU A 210 -13.74 8.27 7.71
N ARG A 211 -13.02 8.04 8.81
CA ARG A 211 -12.94 6.71 9.42
C ARG A 211 -14.29 6.23 9.93
N MET A 212 -15.06 7.10 10.60
CA MET A 212 -16.43 6.78 11.01
C MET A 212 -17.34 6.47 9.84
N ASN A 213 -17.27 7.24 8.76
CA ASN A 213 -18.05 6.99 7.54
C ASN A 213 -17.70 5.65 6.88
N ILE A 214 -16.41 5.27 6.89
CA ILE A 214 -15.95 3.95 6.38
C ILE A 214 -16.52 2.83 7.25
N LEU A 215 -16.42 2.94 8.58
CA LEU A 215 -16.97 1.95 9.52
C LEU A 215 -18.49 1.81 9.37
N ASN A 216 -19.22 2.90 9.34
CA ASN A 216 -20.68 2.88 9.15
C ASN A 216 -21.09 2.21 7.84
N LYS A 217 -20.41 2.55 6.73
CA LYS A 217 -20.65 1.88 5.43
C LYS A 217 -20.40 0.38 5.51
N LYS A 218 -19.36 -0.04 6.24
CA LYS A 218 -19.01 -1.45 6.41
C LYS A 218 -20.02 -2.20 7.27
N VAL A 219 -20.45 -1.61 8.38
CA VAL A 219 -21.48 -2.16 9.28
C VAL A 219 -22.78 -2.40 8.53
N ASN A 220 -23.22 -1.42 7.72
CA ASN A 220 -24.41 -1.56 6.88
C ASN A 220 -24.34 -2.74 5.88
N GLN A 221 -23.12 -3.10 5.43
CA GLN A 221 -22.91 -4.27 4.56
C GLN A 221 -22.98 -5.60 5.33
N ILE A 222 -22.49 -5.61 6.58
CA ILE A 222 -22.43 -6.80 7.45
C ILE A 222 -23.79 -7.11 8.05
N LYS A 223 -24.67 -6.09 8.23
CA LYS A 223 -26.01 -6.19 8.84
C LYS A 223 -25.98 -6.67 10.30
N LEU A 224 -24.93 -6.33 11.04
CA LEU A 224 -24.82 -6.52 12.49
C LEU A 224 -25.07 -5.17 13.17
N ASP A 225 -25.76 -5.22 14.32
CA ASP A 225 -25.92 -4.04 15.18
C ASP A 225 -24.66 -3.88 16.05
N ILE A 226 -23.89 -2.85 15.76
CA ILE A 226 -22.63 -2.55 16.47
C ILE A 226 -22.81 -1.21 17.19
N PRO A 227 -22.63 -1.18 18.53
CA PRO A 227 -22.75 0.03 19.30
C PRO A 227 -21.85 1.15 18.80
N TYR A 228 -22.38 2.39 18.78
CA TYR A 228 -21.64 3.57 18.31
C TYR A 228 -20.31 3.77 19.06
N GLU A 229 -20.29 3.50 20.36
CA GLU A 229 -19.10 3.61 21.22
C GLU A 229 -17.95 2.70 20.75
N VAL A 230 -18.27 1.53 20.19
CA VAL A 230 -17.27 0.61 19.63
C VAL A 230 -16.71 1.16 18.32
N LEU A 231 -17.56 1.74 17.47
CA LEU A 231 -17.10 2.36 16.21
C LEU A 231 -16.26 3.62 16.50
N GLU A 232 -16.66 4.44 17.45
CA GLU A 232 -15.91 5.61 17.93
C GLU A 232 -14.54 5.20 18.49
N PHE A 233 -14.52 4.16 19.32
CA PHE A 233 -13.31 3.59 19.86
C PHE A 233 -12.35 3.14 18.73
N LEU A 234 -12.83 2.37 17.76
CA LEU A 234 -12.03 1.93 16.62
C LEU A 234 -11.49 3.12 15.79
N ALA A 235 -12.36 4.07 15.46
CA ALA A 235 -12.00 5.25 14.70
C ALA A 235 -10.97 6.14 15.41
N THR A 236 -10.97 6.15 16.74
CA THR A 236 -10.03 6.93 17.57
C THR A 236 -8.68 6.22 17.67
N GLN A 237 -8.68 4.93 17.94
CA GLN A 237 -7.47 4.16 18.20
C GLN A 237 -6.69 3.79 16.93
N ILE A 238 -7.39 3.54 15.82
CA ILE A 238 -6.77 3.11 14.56
C ILE A 238 -6.85 4.25 13.55
N SER A 239 -5.84 5.14 13.58
CA SER A 239 -5.85 6.37 12.79
C SER A 239 -5.10 6.31 11.47
N ASN A 240 -4.13 5.39 11.32
CA ASN A 240 -3.14 5.47 10.25
C ASN A 240 -3.39 4.52 9.07
N ASN A 241 -4.26 3.53 9.22
CA ASN A 241 -4.43 2.46 8.23
C ASN A 241 -5.88 1.99 8.16
N ILE A 242 -6.56 2.30 7.05
CA ILE A 242 -7.95 1.88 6.83
C ILE A 242 -8.08 0.35 6.78
N ARG A 243 -7.06 -0.35 6.24
CA ARG A 243 -7.07 -1.83 6.19
C ARG A 243 -7.03 -2.44 7.59
N GLU A 244 -6.27 -1.84 8.51
CA GLU A 244 -6.26 -2.25 9.92
C GLU A 244 -7.59 -1.93 10.60
N LEU A 245 -8.18 -0.76 10.31
CA LEU A 245 -9.49 -0.36 10.82
C LEU A 245 -10.59 -1.35 10.40
N GLU A 246 -10.64 -1.71 9.11
CA GLU A 246 -11.57 -2.72 8.60
C GLU A 246 -11.28 -4.11 9.17
N GLY A 247 -10.00 -4.46 9.33
CA GLY A 247 -9.56 -5.72 9.94
C GLY A 247 -10.00 -5.84 11.39
N ALA A 248 -9.88 -4.77 12.18
CA ALA A 248 -10.34 -4.72 13.56
C ALA A 248 -11.86 -4.90 13.67
N LEU A 249 -12.63 -4.21 12.84
CA LEU A 249 -14.08 -4.38 12.77
C LEU A 249 -14.45 -5.83 12.41
N ASN A 250 -13.82 -6.41 11.40
CA ASN A 250 -14.07 -7.80 11.01
C ASN A 250 -13.74 -8.80 12.13
N ARG A 251 -12.67 -8.56 12.92
CA ARG A 251 -12.33 -9.41 14.07
C ARG A 251 -13.41 -9.36 15.17
N ILE A 252 -13.97 -8.16 15.45
CA ILE A 252 -15.07 -8.00 16.42
C ILE A 252 -16.32 -8.75 15.94
N CYS A 253 -16.71 -8.57 14.67
CA CYS A 253 -17.86 -9.26 14.09
C CYS A 253 -17.69 -10.78 14.12
N ALA A 254 -16.54 -11.27 13.69
CA ALA A 254 -16.25 -12.70 13.70
C ALA A 254 -16.24 -13.29 15.13
N ASN A 255 -15.73 -12.55 16.11
CA ASN A 255 -15.77 -12.99 17.51
C ASN A 255 -17.21 -13.13 18.01
N TYR A 256 -18.07 -12.16 17.73
CA TYR A 256 -19.49 -12.22 18.07
C TYR A 256 -20.18 -13.40 17.39
N GLU A 257 -19.99 -13.58 16.08
CA GLU A 257 -20.61 -14.67 15.32
C GLU A 257 -20.17 -16.07 15.79
N LEU A 258 -18.91 -16.24 16.18
CA LEU A 258 -18.35 -17.53 16.54
C LEU A 258 -18.53 -17.88 18.03
N THR A 259 -18.51 -16.89 18.92
CA THR A 259 -18.52 -17.13 20.39
C THR A 259 -19.79 -16.64 21.08
N GLY A 260 -20.61 -15.81 20.41
CA GLY A 260 -21.77 -15.14 21.02
C GLY A 260 -21.40 -14.05 22.04
N ARG A 261 -20.11 -13.71 22.15
CA ARG A 261 -19.63 -12.71 23.12
C ARG A 261 -20.10 -11.32 22.70
N GLU A 262 -20.75 -10.62 23.65
CA GLU A 262 -21.33 -9.28 23.41
C GLU A 262 -20.32 -8.27 22.84
N ILE A 263 -20.79 -7.46 21.89
CA ILE A 263 -19.99 -6.39 21.29
C ILE A 263 -20.06 -5.15 22.19
N CYS A 264 -19.00 -4.93 22.97
CA CYS A 264 -18.80 -3.75 23.81
C CYS A 264 -17.35 -3.26 23.72
N VAL A 265 -17.08 -2.07 24.24
CA VAL A 265 -15.73 -1.46 24.17
C VAL A 265 -14.70 -2.31 24.94
N GLU A 266 -15.06 -2.85 26.10
CA GLU A 266 -14.18 -3.67 26.95
C GLU A 266 -13.73 -4.93 26.24
N ASN A 267 -14.69 -5.70 25.70
CA ASN A 267 -14.41 -6.91 24.95
C ASN A 267 -13.61 -6.62 23.68
N SER A 268 -13.88 -5.49 23.03
CA SER A 268 -13.16 -5.04 21.83
C SER A 268 -11.70 -4.68 22.15
N LYS A 269 -11.43 -4.02 23.29
CA LYS A 269 -10.06 -3.72 23.76
C LYS A 269 -9.25 -4.98 24.02
N GLU A 270 -9.87 -5.95 24.73
CA GLU A 270 -9.20 -7.24 25.00
C GLU A 270 -8.87 -7.97 23.69
N LEU A 271 -9.84 -8.08 22.78
CA LEU A 271 -9.69 -8.79 21.51
C LEU A 271 -8.65 -8.17 20.59
N LEU A 272 -8.51 -6.83 20.61
CA LEU A 272 -7.62 -6.08 19.74
C LEU A 272 -6.32 -5.65 20.44
N SER A 273 -6.03 -6.18 21.62
CA SER A 273 -4.87 -5.78 22.42
C SER A 273 -3.54 -5.90 21.68
N ASP A 274 -3.37 -6.94 20.85
CA ASP A 274 -2.20 -7.13 19.99
C ASP A 274 -2.06 -6.00 18.95
N LEU A 275 -3.14 -5.62 18.29
CA LEU A 275 -3.15 -4.56 17.28
C LEU A 275 -2.99 -3.17 17.91
N LEU A 276 -3.63 -2.94 19.05
CA LEU A 276 -3.53 -1.68 19.79
C LEU A 276 -2.14 -1.49 20.41
N ASN A 277 -1.52 -2.55 20.94
CA ASN A 277 -0.16 -2.50 21.48
C ASN A 277 0.90 -2.28 20.42
N VAL A 278 0.68 -2.71 19.17
CA VAL A 278 1.54 -2.38 18.03
C VAL A 278 1.39 -0.90 17.64
N ASN A 279 0.17 -0.37 17.70
CA ASN A 279 -0.09 1.07 17.50
C ASN A 279 0.33 1.91 18.71
N GLU A 280 0.33 1.34 19.92
CA GLU A 280 1.02 1.80 21.11
C GLU A 280 2.46 1.29 21.19
N LYS A 281 3.18 1.12 20.12
CA LYS A 281 4.62 1.33 20.17
C LYS A 281 4.79 2.80 20.56
N LYS A 282 4.52 3.06 21.85
CA LYS A 282 4.87 4.28 22.52
C LYS A 282 6.31 4.47 22.17
N ILE A 283 6.57 5.49 21.37
CA ILE A 283 7.91 5.99 21.20
C ILE A 283 8.42 6.14 22.63
N SER A 284 9.08 5.10 23.13
CA SER A 284 9.53 5.09 24.53
C SER A 284 10.73 6.01 24.66
N ILE A 285 10.93 6.57 25.85
CA ILE A 285 12.11 7.39 26.12
C ILE A 285 13.40 6.63 25.74
N ASN A 286 13.48 5.33 26.08
CA ASN A 286 14.62 4.48 25.74
C ASN A 286 14.81 4.35 24.24
N PHE A 287 13.74 4.15 23.46
CA PHE A 287 13.82 4.07 22.02
C PHE A 287 14.33 5.38 21.39
N ILE A 288 13.85 6.54 21.87
CA ILE A 288 14.37 7.85 21.42
C ILE A 288 15.86 7.99 21.76
N GLN A 289 16.28 7.57 22.95
CA GLN A 289 17.68 7.60 23.35
C GLN A 289 18.57 6.75 22.43
N GLU A 290 18.13 5.54 22.08
CA GLU A 290 18.83 4.63 21.16
C GLU A 290 18.95 5.23 19.76
N GLN A 291 17.87 5.77 19.19
CA GLN A 291 17.86 6.36 17.86
C GLN A 291 18.77 7.61 17.80
N VAL A 292 18.71 8.47 18.82
CA VAL A 292 19.58 9.66 18.87
C VAL A 292 21.04 9.27 19.11
N ALA A 293 21.31 8.29 19.97
CA ALA A 293 22.68 7.80 20.19
C ALA A 293 23.27 7.24 18.89
N SER A 294 22.53 6.38 18.18
CA SER A 294 22.92 5.81 16.90
C SER A 294 23.17 6.90 15.84
N TYR A 295 22.29 7.89 15.72
CA TYR A 295 22.40 8.98 14.74
C TYR A 295 23.67 9.84 14.92
N PHE A 296 24.12 10.00 16.18
CA PHE A 296 25.31 10.78 16.50
C PHE A 296 26.55 9.93 16.79
N ASP A 297 26.50 8.63 16.53
CA ASP A 297 27.57 7.66 16.79
C ASP A 297 28.06 7.69 18.26
N LEU A 298 27.10 7.74 19.19
CA LEU A 298 27.31 7.76 20.63
C LEU A 298 26.88 6.43 21.26
N LYS A 299 27.46 6.11 22.42
CA LYS A 299 26.98 4.98 23.24
C LYS A 299 25.71 5.39 23.97
N LEU A 300 24.77 4.46 24.13
CA LEU A 300 23.54 4.70 24.90
C LEU A 300 23.83 5.21 26.32
N SER A 301 24.91 4.72 26.95
CA SER A 301 25.40 5.20 28.26
C SER A 301 25.78 6.68 28.28
N ASP A 302 26.11 7.29 27.15
CA ASP A 302 26.40 8.73 27.08
C ASP A 302 25.13 9.57 27.25
N MET A 303 23.94 9.04 26.93
CA MET A 303 22.66 9.73 27.14
C MET A 303 22.35 9.92 28.63
N THR A 304 22.77 9.00 29.48
CA THR A 304 22.53 9.04 30.93
C THR A 304 23.73 9.63 31.71
N SER A 305 24.89 9.77 31.06
CA SER A 305 26.13 10.18 31.70
C SER A 305 26.08 11.64 32.23
N SER A 306 27.00 11.99 33.15
CA SER A 306 27.20 13.37 33.63
C SER A 306 28.12 14.20 32.74
N ARG A 307 28.68 13.66 31.66
CA ARG A 307 29.60 14.37 30.74
C ARG A 307 28.94 15.58 30.12
N ARG A 308 29.70 16.70 30.05
CA ARG A 308 29.21 18.01 29.60
C ARG A 308 29.85 18.46 28.26
N SER A 309 30.66 17.62 27.60
CA SER A 309 31.18 17.96 26.27
C SER A 309 30.06 18.27 25.31
N ILE A 310 30.22 19.25 24.45
CA ILE A 310 29.19 19.71 23.49
C ILE A 310 28.77 18.56 22.57
N SER A 311 29.72 17.69 22.19
CA SER A 311 29.46 16.50 21.37
C SER A 311 28.48 15.49 21.99
N ILE A 312 28.36 15.45 23.31
CA ILE A 312 27.43 14.57 24.06
C ILE A 312 26.23 15.37 24.59
N ALA A 313 26.49 16.59 25.08
CA ALA A 313 25.44 17.40 25.71
C ALA A 313 24.36 17.85 24.70
N ARG A 314 24.78 18.20 23.46
CA ARG A 314 23.83 18.64 22.42
C ARG A 314 22.89 17.50 21.95
N PRO A 315 23.39 16.33 21.56
CA PRO A 315 22.52 15.17 21.25
C PRO A 315 21.59 14.80 22.40
N ARG A 316 22.07 14.82 23.65
CA ARG A 316 21.24 14.56 24.83
C ARG A 316 20.11 15.58 24.99
N GLN A 317 20.37 16.88 24.78
CA GLN A 317 19.36 17.93 24.80
C GLN A 317 18.33 17.72 23.67
N MET A 318 18.77 17.30 22.48
CA MET A 318 17.88 16.96 21.37
C MET A 318 17.00 15.75 21.71
N ALA A 319 17.56 14.71 22.33
CA ALA A 319 16.80 13.55 22.79
C ALA A 319 15.73 13.93 23.83
N MET A 320 16.09 14.77 24.82
CA MET A 320 15.12 15.29 25.81
C MET A 320 13.99 16.10 25.16
N TYR A 321 14.31 16.93 24.17
CA TYR A 321 13.33 17.66 23.38
C TYR A 321 12.39 16.71 22.62
N LEU A 322 12.96 15.72 21.91
CA LEU A 322 12.19 14.72 21.16
C LEU A 322 11.28 13.88 22.08
N CYS A 323 11.78 13.49 23.27
CA CYS A 323 10.94 12.82 24.27
C CYS A 323 9.74 13.67 24.67
N LYS A 324 9.92 14.98 24.90
CA LYS A 324 8.80 15.86 25.26
C LYS A 324 7.84 16.10 24.11
N ASP A 325 8.35 16.19 22.89
CA ASP A 325 7.59 16.47 21.67
C ASP A 325 6.82 15.24 21.14
N MET A 326 7.39 14.02 21.28
CA MET A 326 6.87 12.78 20.69
C MET A 326 6.27 11.80 21.69
N THR A 327 6.30 12.13 22.99
CA THR A 327 5.70 11.30 24.05
C THR A 327 4.85 12.11 25.00
N SER A 328 3.92 11.46 25.71
CA SER A 328 3.12 12.08 26.78
C SER A 328 3.87 12.21 28.12
N CYS A 329 5.18 11.86 28.16
CA CYS A 329 5.96 11.83 29.41
C CYS A 329 6.12 13.23 30.01
N SER A 330 6.05 13.27 31.34
CA SER A 330 6.30 14.47 32.12
C SER A 330 7.81 14.82 32.19
N TYR A 331 8.15 16.07 32.46
CA TYR A 331 9.56 16.46 32.63
C TYR A 331 10.32 15.66 33.71
N PRO A 332 9.72 15.33 34.89
CA PRO A 332 10.34 14.46 35.87
C PRO A 332 10.62 13.04 35.36
N GLU A 333 9.70 12.45 34.63
CA GLU A 333 9.89 11.11 34.04
C GLU A 333 11.02 11.08 33.02
N ILE A 334 11.08 12.10 32.14
CA ILE A 334 12.19 12.28 31.20
C ILE A 334 13.50 12.44 31.97
N GLY A 335 13.53 13.29 33.00
CA GLY A 335 14.73 13.49 33.81
C GLY A 335 15.24 12.21 34.47
N LYS A 336 14.35 11.41 35.03
CA LYS A 336 14.67 10.10 35.61
C LYS A 336 15.31 9.15 34.61
N ALA A 337 14.77 9.07 33.38
CA ALA A 337 15.28 8.23 32.31
C ALA A 337 16.65 8.68 31.78
N PHE A 338 16.96 9.96 31.87
CA PHE A 338 18.27 10.51 31.47
C PHE A 338 19.32 10.52 32.60
N GLY A 339 19.28 9.54 33.49
CA GLY A 339 20.28 9.37 34.57
C GLY A 339 19.95 10.20 35.82
N GLY A 340 18.68 10.31 36.16
CA GLY A 340 18.23 11.00 37.39
C GLY A 340 18.42 12.51 37.35
N LYS A 341 18.36 13.13 36.16
CA LYS A 341 18.49 14.59 36.02
C LYS A 341 17.20 15.27 36.52
N ASP A 342 17.40 16.41 37.17
CA ASP A 342 16.29 17.22 37.65
C ASP A 342 15.41 17.70 36.48
N HIS A 343 14.08 17.81 36.72
CA HIS A 343 13.11 18.28 35.73
C HIS A 343 13.44 19.65 35.17
N THR A 344 14.07 20.54 35.97
CA THR A 344 14.52 21.86 35.52
C THR A 344 15.57 21.75 34.44
N THR A 345 16.49 20.77 34.54
CA THR A 345 17.49 20.48 33.51
C THR A 345 16.83 20.09 32.18
N VAL A 346 15.75 19.31 32.24
CA VAL A 346 15.02 18.91 31.03
C VAL A 346 14.27 20.12 30.42
N ILE A 347 13.61 20.94 31.26
CA ILE A 347 12.96 22.18 30.81
C ILE A 347 13.96 23.12 30.12
N HIS A 348 15.12 23.31 30.71
CA HIS A 348 16.19 24.14 30.10
C HIS A 348 16.68 23.55 28.78
N ALA A 349 16.86 22.22 28.70
CA ALA A 349 17.27 21.55 27.48
C ALA A 349 16.23 21.76 26.36
N VAL A 350 14.94 21.55 26.65
CA VAL A 350 13.85 21.73 25.69
C VAL A 350 13.80 23.17 25.20
N LYS A 351 13.75 24.16 26.12
CA LYS A 351 13.74 25.61 25.77
C LYS A 351 14.94 25.99 24.89
N LYS A 352 16.12 25.48 25.23
CA LYS A 352 17.34 25.76 24.48
C LYS A 352 17.32 25.20 23.08
N ILE A 353 16.83 23.97 22.88
CA ILE A 353 16.72 23.36 21.55
C ILE A 353 15.66 24.09 20.70
N VAL A 354 14.52 24.48 21.27
CA VAL A 354 13.51 25.29 20.58
C VAL A 354 14.11 26.62 20.11
N ALA A 355 14.79 27.37 20.99
CA ALA A 355 15.42 28.65 20.63
C ALA A 355 16.50 28.50 19.55
N LEU A 356 17.29 27.43 19.59
CA LEU A 356 18.34 27.18 18.61
C LEU A 356 17.79 26.71 17.28
N SER A 357 16.71 25.93 17.26
CA SER A 357 16.08 25.45 16.03
C SER A 357 15.45 26.57 15.19
N THR A 358 15.14 27.71 15.78
CA THR A 358 14.66 28.91 15.06
C THR A 358 15.80 29.70 14.39
N GLN A 359 17.04 29.54 14.86
CA GLN A 359 18.21 30.29 14.39
C GLN A 359 19.17 29.46 13.53
N ASP A 360 19.18 28.14 13.69
CA ASP A 360 20.11 27.20 13.03
C ASP A 360 19.32 26.21 12.15
N LEU A 361 19.39 26.43 10.84
CA LEU A 361 18.74 25.58 9.83
C LEU A 361 19.32 24.14 9.82
N SER A 362 20.61 23.97 10.12
CA SER A 362 21.26 22.66 10.21
C SER A 362 20.70 21.85 11.37
N LEU A 363 20.49 22.48 12.54
CA LEU A 363 19.88 21.85 13.70
C LEU A 363 18.42 21.48 13.42
N GLN A 364 17.67 22.37 12.75
CA GLN A 364 16.28 22.09 12.34
C GLN A 364 16.20 20.87 11.42
N ASN A 365 17.08 20.75 10.44
CA ASN A 365 17.14 19.63 9.53
C ASN A 365 17.49 18.31 10.24
N LYS A 366 18.46 18.35 11.19
CA LYS A 366 18.79 17.18 12.04
C LYS A 366 17.59 16.71 12.88
N LEU A 367 16.84 17.63 13.48
CA LEU A 367 15.63 17.32 14.24
C LEU A 367 14.55 16.70 13.35
N LYS A 368 14.34 17.24 12.13
CA LYS A 368 13.40 16.67 11.16
C LYS A 368 13.82 15.25 10.73
N SER A 369 15.10 15.01 10.48
CA SER A 369 15.62 13.69 10.13
C SER A 369 15.46 12.70 11.27
N LEU A 370 15.78 13.09 12.52
CA LEU A 370 15.57 12.25 13.70
C LEU A 370 14.10 11.91 13.93
N LYS A 371 13.18 12.89 13.79
CA LYS A 371 11.74 12.62 13.88
C LYS A 371 11.29 11.61 12.81
N LYS A 372 11.76 11.77 11.58
CA LYS A 372 11.46 10.79 10.50
C LYS A 372 11.97 9.39 10.83
N LEU A 373 13.22 9.28 11.33
CA LEU A 373 13.81 7.99 11.73
C LEU A 373 13.00 7.32 12.87
N ILE A 374 12.66 8.08 13.92
CA ILE A 374 11.91 7.57 15.08
C ILE A 374 10.51 7.10 14.69
N ILE A 375 9.86 7.76 13.73
CA ILE A 375 8.50 7.38 13.24
C ILE A 375 8.57 6.20 12.28
N ALA A 376 9.66 6.05 11.52
CA ALA A 376 9.82 5.03 10.47
C ALA A 376 10.33 3.68 11.00
N SER A 377 10.91 3.66 12.22
CA SER A 377 11.40 2.46 12.92
C SER A 377 10.35 1.86 13.84
#